data_4cf2132122b1c56fb1ecd82ed6645983
#
_entry.id   4cf2132122b1c56fb1ecd82ed6645983
#
_cell.length_a   1.000
_cell.length_b   1.000
_cell.length_c   1.000
_cell.angle_alpha   90.00
_cell.angle_beta   90.00
_cell.angle_gamma   90.00
#
_symmetry.space_group_name_H-M   'P 1'
#
loop_
_entity.id
_entity.type
_entity.pdbx_description
1 polymer ?
#
loop_
_entity_poly.entity_id
_entity_poly.type
_entity_poly.pdbx_seq_one_letter_code
_entity_poly.pdbx_strand_id
1 'polypeptide(L)'
;KRQQIELEADKFSQSDADNPLTIQADLEDNAGHTEKNILNEKVVIDNTKPEIEVVYNQNNQTQYYNFSRKATVTVKEKNFSPDLVVWNIQGSNQKYQIGEWKNVQGTYVCEISFEEDGRDYSVGLSVTDKAGNKSEWKDRNYFTIDKTVPQISIQINGIGKQADQVPYFNTERIITFCIQEQNFDKDKVEYNIDAIHGKSRITIKKPVKYQEDGDKYYSRLVLRKEAKYHIQVKCTDKAGNVSETAETKEFIIDTTTPAVHIAGVKQNGIYQGKKIMPQVICKDQYLDRESVEISLKKIDDRNVLKKEWSYERAESENTVQVQWDNIKKTENSDGIYYLQIKGQDKAGNKIKDDFKVVFCVNQRGADFILSHALKKKINKYYLKEAPKIKLREQCVKQTKSRAVILKDNEERKVIGESSITSSVIADKKSERYGWYEKYYNFAKKDFEREGDYRVTFQADTKEKELRFVVDKTPPVVHIGNLDKQIYEEKEHEFTIRVMDNYAFKELELYMETDRNILGQKGTKKIIIKPKDLDENYMVRKTLTADKRYQTVRYIARDKAGNVIDSNDNGDTKVCLVTDSKTVKEYQEHKKEYMLIGIISTLGIFIVISGSGLFIFTRRKRNLK
;
A
#
# COMPACT_ATOMS: atom_id res chain seq x y z
N LYS A 1 27.11 -107.59 -38.98
CA LYS A 1 25.81 -106.87 -38.69
C LYS A 1 26.03 -106.06 -37.43
N ARG A 2 25.65 -104.77 -37.50
CA ARG A 2 25.59 -103.93 -36.30
C ARG A 2 24.40 -104.38 -35.48
N GLN A 3 24.55 -104.80 -34.24
CA GLN A 3 23.47 -104.96 -33.28
C GLN A 3 23.46 -103.73 -32.38
N GLN A 4 22.30 -103.21 -32.18
CA GLN A 4 22.05 -102.13 -31.26
C GLN A 4 21.21 -102.71 -30.09
N ILE A 5 21.67 -102.43 -28.87
CA ILE A 5 20.94 -102.77 -27.67
C ILE A 5 20.52 -101.46 -27.07
N GLU A 6 19.22 -101.27 -26.87
CA GLU A 6 18.64 -100.10 -26.25
C GLU A 6 18.28 -100.44 -24.80
N LEU A 7 18.81 -99.67 -23.87
CA LEU A 7 18.52 -99.80 -22.44
C LEU A 7 17.63 -98.65 -22.02
N GLU A 8 16.43 -98.98 -21.53
CA GLU A 8 15.49 -97.97 -21.05
C GLU A 8 15.85 -97.56 -19.63
N ALA A 9 16.16 -96.27 -19.41
CA ALA A 9 16.66 -95.73 -18.14
C ALA A 9 15.66 -95.87 -16.98
N ASP A 10 14.38 -95.91 -17.26
CA ASP A 10 13.30 -96.08 -16.27
C ASP A 10 13.26 -97.47 -15.61
N LYS A 11 13.94 -98.45 -16.17
CA LYS A 11 14.06 -99.85 -15.66
C LYS A 11 15.22 -100.03 -14.67
N PHE A 12 16.02 -99.02 -14.42
CA PHE A 12 17.14 -99.06 -13.51
C PHE A 12 16.89 -98.20 -12.25
N SER A 13 17.54 -98.62 -11.15
CA SER A 13 17.50 -97.84 -9.93
C SER A 13 18.21 -96.50 -10.09
N GLN A 14 17.74 -95.49 -9.45
CA GLN A 14 18.43 -94.20 -9.42
C GLN A 14 19.87 -94.34 -8.86
N SER A 15 20.78 -93.58 -9.42
CA SER A 15 22.16 -93.50 -9.00
C SER A 15 22.59 -92.02 -8.92
N ASP A 16 23.77 -91.80 -8.36
CA ASP A 16 24.40 -90.49 -8.28
C ASP A 16 25.88 -90.58 -8.75
N ALA A 17 26.51 -89.40 -8.79
CA ALA A 17 27.91 -89.32 -9.26
C ALA A 17 28.91 -90.13 -8.40
N ASP A 18 28.56 -90.30 -7.11
CA ASP A 18 29.41 -91.09 -6.18
C ASP A 18 29.16 -92.59 -6.32
N ASN A 19 27.97 -92.99 -6.74
CA ASN A 19 27.54 -94.37 -6.92
C ASN A 19 26.91 -94.59 -8.32
N PRO A 20 27.70 -94.46 -9.39
CA PRO A 20 27.21 -94.66 -10.75
C PRO A 20 26.95 -96.12 -11.05
N LEU A 21 25.94 -96.34 -11.89
CA LEU A 21 25.73 -97.64 -12.46
C LEU A 21 26.89 -97.95 -13.44
N THR A 22 27.37 -99.17 -13.40
CA THR A 22 28.36 -99.61 -14.35
C THR A 22 27.69 -100.47 -15.40
N ILE A 23 27.81 -100.09 -16.67
CA ILE A 23 27.38 -100.92 -17.79
C ILE A 23 28.60 -101.67 -18.29
N GLN A 24 28.57 -102.97 -18.12
CA GLN A 24 29.60 -103.84 -18.66
C GLN A 24 29.03 -104.69 -19.79
N ALA A 25 29.79 -104.88 -20.85
CA ALA A 25 29.42 -105.77 -21.91
C ALA A 25 30.60 -106.72 -22.21
N ASP A 26 30.28 -107.97 -22.24
CA ASP A 26 31.19 -109.02 -22.72
C ASP A 26 30.64 -109.51 -24.07
N LEU A 27 31.49 -109.81 -24.99
CA LEU A 27 31.11 -110.35 -26.29
C LEU A 27 31.57 -111.80 -26.38
N GLU A 28 30.63 -112.64 -26.81
CA GLU A 28 30.90 -114.04 -27.12
C GLU A 28 30.48 -114.33 -28.56
N ASP A 29 31.37 -114.95 -29.36
CA ASP A 29 31.07 -115.33 -30.72
C ASP A 29 30.42 -116.73 -30.74
N ASN A 30 29.90 -117.16 -31.86
CA ASN A 30 29.26 -118.46 -32.02
C ASN A 30 30.25 -119.62 -31.92
N ALA A 31 31.57 -119.39 -31.84
CA ALA A 31 32.64 -120.43 -31.65
C ALA A 31 33.10 -120.50 -30.18
N GLY A 32 32.47 -119.71 -29.27
CA GLY A 32 32.82 -119.69 -27.84
C GLY A 32 34.00 -118.81 -27.48
N HIS A 33 34.51 -117.97 -28.40
CA HIS A 33 35.52 -116.98 -28.03
C HIS A 33 34.85 -115.79 -27.32
N THR A 34 35.38 -115.52 -26.17
CA THR A 34 34.83 -114.43 -25.33
C THR A 34 35.84 -113.32 -25.24
N GLU A 35 35.44 -112.07 -25.52
CA GLU A 35 36.14 -110.83 -25.22
C GLU A 35 35.40 -110.16 -24.07
N LYS A 36 36.06 -110.02 -22.93
CA LYS A 36 35.45 -109.43 -21.72
C LYS A 36 35.74 -107.91 -21.63
N ASN A 37 34.77 -107.23 -21.04
CA ASN A 37 34.86 -105.80 -20.81
C ASN A 37 35.06 -104.97 -22.10
N ILE A 38 34.35 -105.30 -23.18
CA ILE A 38 34.38 -104.52 -24.43
C ILE A 38 33.68 -103.18 -24.26
N LEU A 39 32.84 -103.03 -23.24
CA LEU A 39 32.28 -101.80 -22.76
C LEU A 39 32.37 -101.85 -21.23
N ASN A 40 32.82 -100.75 -20.64
CA ASN A 40 32.82 -100.53 -19.18
C ASN A 40 32.64 -99.06 -18.95
N GLU A 41 31.37 -98.66 -19.00
CA GLU A 41 30.97 -97.25 -18.89
C GLU A 41 30.19 -97.02 -17.59
N LYS A 42 30.52 -95.94 -16.95
CA LYS A 42 29.77 -95.44 -15.77
C LYS A 42 28.69 -94.52 -16.22
N VAL A 43 27.44 -94.80 -15.83
CA VAL A 43 26.28 -94.03 -16.17
C VAL A 43 25.52 -93.63 -14.87
N VAL A 44 25.12 -92.45 -14.78
CA VAL A 44 24.23 -91.96 -13.71
C VAL A 44 22.80 -91.97 -14.26
N ILE A 45 21.87 -92.61 -13.58
CA ILE A 45 20.45 -92.59 -13.88
C ILE A 45 19.76 -91.78 -12.80
N ASP A 46 19.23 -90.70 -13.21
CA ASP A 46 18.54 -89.79 -12.32
C ASP A 46 17.23 -89.31 -12.97
N ASN A 47 16.14 -89.67 -12.36
CA ASN A 47 14.78 -89.26 -12.77
C ASN A 47 14.15 -88.34 -11.74
N THR A 48 14.89 -87.90 -10.72
CA THR A 48 14.38 -86.95 -9.71
C THR A 48 14.59 -85.55 -10.15
N LYS A 49 13.62 -84.74 -9.90
CA LYS A 49 13.70 -83.31 -10.15
C LYS A 49 14.30 -82.60 -8.92
N PRO A 50 15.12 -81.58 -9.10
CA PRO A 50 15.57 -80.74 -7.99
C PRO A 50 14.41 -80.25 -7.16
N GLU A 51 14.52 -80.32 -5.83
CA GLU A 51 13.57 -79.61 -4.91
C GLU A 51 14.11 -78.25 -4.58
N ILE A 52 13.31 -77.21 -4.88
CA ILE A 52 13.68 -75.81 -4.68
C ILE A 52 12.82 -75.22 -3.56
N GLU A 53 13.47 -74.60 -2.58
CA GLU A 53 12.84 -73.84 -1.54
C GLU A 53 13.51 -72.49 -1.48
N VAL A 54 12.67 -71.40 -1.35
CA VAL A 54 13.17 -70.05 -1.17
C VAL A 54 12.52 -69.46 0.08
N VAL A 55 13.36 -69.03 1.01
CA VAL A 55 12.93 -68.48 2.29
C VAL A 55 13.52 -67.10 2.45
N TYR A 56 12.71 -66.15 2.77
CA TYR A 56 13.14 -64.78 3.07
C TYR A 56 13.41 -64.60 4.56
N ASN A 57 14.42 -63.76 4.88
CA ASN A 57 14.81 -63.47 6.25
C ASN A 57 13.70 -62.83 7.07
N GLN A 58 12.83 -62.02 6.41
CA GLN A 58 11.67 -61.38 7.04
C GLN A 58 10.52 -61.27 6.04
N ASN A 59 9.29 -61.35 6.53
CA ASN A 59 8.07 -61.13 5.76
C ASN A 59 7.12 -60.19 6.52
N ASN A 60 6.52 -59.23 5.83
CA ASN A 60 5.46 -58.41 6.34
C ASN A 60 4.21 -58.55 5.45
N GLN A 61 3.04 -58.08 5.95
CA GLN A 61 1.79 -58.17 5.22
C GLN A 61 1.69 -57.18 4.05
N THR A 62 2.45 -56.09 4.06
CA THR A 62 2.36 -55.01 3.08
C THR A 62 3.23 -55.21 1.86
N GLN A 63 4.20 -56.15 1.90
CA GLN A 63 5.22 -56.37 0.88
C GLN A 63 6.17 -55.16 0.68
N TYR A 64 6.17 -54.20 1.59
CA TYR A 64 7.06 -53.03 1.61
C TYR A 64 8.01 -53.17 2.81
N TYR A 65 9.30 -52.89 2.58
CA TYR A 65 10.35 -53.11 3.56
C TYR A 65 11.27 -51.90 3.63
N ASN A 66 11.49 -51.35 4.79
CA ASN A 66 12.46 -50.25 5.02
C ASN A 66 13.85 -50.70 5.42
N PHE A 67 14.14 -51.97 5.16
CA PHE A 67 15.44 -52.60 5.43
C PHE A 67 15.81 -53.55 4.30
N SER A 68 17.11 -53.91 4.24
CA SER A 68 17.65 -54.88 3.27
C SER A 68 17.01 -56.24 3.47
N ARG A 69 16.66 -56.88 2.38
CA ARG A 69 16.04 -58.20 2.40
C ARG A 69 16.98 -59.26 1.84
N LYS A 70 16.96 -60.47 2.39
CA LYS A 70 17.70 -61.63 1.89
C LYS A 70 16.77 -62.77 1.59
N ALA A 71 16.99 -63.43 0.45
CA ALA A 71 16.37 -64.68 0.09
C ALA A 71 17.43 -65.80 0.20
N THR A 72 17.14 -66.82 1.00
CA THR A 72 17.93 -68.04 1.04
C THR A 72 17.30 -69.05 0.11
N VAL A 73 17.98 -69.39 -0.94
CA VAL A 73 17.60 -70.44 -1.92
C VAL A 73 18.28 -71.73 -1.55
N THR A 74 17.46 -72.75 -1.37
CA THR A 74 17.89 -74.06 -1.01
C THR A 74 17.49 -75.02 -2.13
N VAL A 75 18.48 -75.85 -2.61
CA VAL A 75 18.25 -76.87 -3.62
C VAL A 75 18.70 -78.19 -3.06
N LYS A 76 17.77 -79.13 -2.95
CA LYS A 76 18.12 -80.56 -2.67
C LYS A 76 18.20 -81.30 -3.97
N GLU A 77 19.44 -81.66 -4.35
CA GLU A 77 19.70 -82.35 -5.58
C GLU A 77 21.14 -82.96 -5.49
N LYS A 78 21.25 -84.24 -5.71
CA LYS A 78 22.56 -84.93 -5.67
C LYS A 78 23.44 -84.63 -6.88
N ASN A 79 22.80 -84.51 -8.04
CA ASN A 79 23.50 -84.25 -9.31
C ASN A 79 23.42 -82.76 -9.67
N PHE A 80 23.39 -81.86 -8.67
CA PHE A 80 23.32 -80.39 -8.83
C PHE A 80 24.58 -79.83 -9.51
N SER A 81 24.37 -78.90 -10.40
CA SER A 81 25.41 -78.04 -10.95
C SER A 81 24.99 -76.55 -10.91
N PRO A 82 25.82 -75.75 -10.26
CA PRO A 82 25.56 -74.30 -10.24
C PRO A 82 25.39 -73.64 -11.62
N ASP A 83 26.16 -74.16 -12.61
CA ASP A 83 26.15 -73.62 -13.98
C ASP A 83 24.85 -73.89 -14.76
N LEU A 84 24.03 -74.81 -14.25
CA LEU A 84 22.71 -75.13 -14.83
C LEU A 84 21.56 -74.45 -14.14
N VAL A 85 21.84 -73.46 -13.27
CA VAL A 85 20.81 -72.60 -12.63
C VAL A 85 20.60 -71.36 -13.48
N VAL A 86 19.36 -71.17 -13.91
CA VAL A 86 18.99 -69.99 -14.64
C VAL A 86 18.15 -69.13 -13.70
N TRP A 87 18.66 -67.95 -13.37
CA TRP A 87 18.03 -66.99 -12.53
C TRP A 87 17.04 -66.09 -13.34
N ASN A 88 15.85 -65.80 -12.80
CA ASN A 88 14.89 -64.89 -13.32
C ASN A 88 14.48 -63.94 -12.20
N ILE A 89 15.39 -63.06 -11.80
CA ILE A 89 15.17 -62.08 -10.76
C ILE A 89 14.66 -60.81 -11.41
N GLN A 90 13.51 -60.29 -10.96
CA GLN A 90 12.90 -59.05 -11.43
C GLN A 90 13.10 -57.94 -10.39
N GLY A 91 13.07 -56.69 -10.82
CA GLY A 91 13.17 -55.50 -9.98
C GLY A 91 13.44 -54.27 -10.82
N SER A 92 12.96 -53.09 -10.37
CA SER A 92 13.05 -51.84 -11.12
C SER A 92 14.47 -51.34 -11.36
N ASN A 93 15.44 -51.71 -10.53
CA ASN A 93 16.82 -51.24 -10.62
C ASN A 93 17.86 -52.35 -10.88
N GLN A 94 17.44 -53.63 -10.87
CA GLN A 94 18.32 -54.80 -11.03
C GLN A 94 19.53 -54.81 -10.07
N LYS A 95 19.44 -54.17 -8.94
CA LYS A 95 20.48 -54.09 -7.92
C LYS A 95 20.25 -55.15 -6.85
N TYR A 96 20.75 -56.34 -7.12
CA TYR A 96 20.77 -57.47 -6.20
C TYR A 96 22.12 -58.18 -6.32
N GLN A 97 22.50 -58.90 -5.30
CA GLN A 97 23.73 -59.71 -5.31
C GLN A 97 23.35 -61.16 -5.10
N ILE A 98 23.83 -62.06 -5.99
CA ILE A 98 23.70 -63.51 -5.86
C ILE A 98 24.99 -63.99 -5.28
N GLY A 99 24.90 -64.64 -4.13
CA GLY A 99 26.07 -65.30 -3.49
C GLY A 99 26.51 -66.59 -4.17
N GLU A 100 27.57 -67.14 -3.69
CA GLU A 100 28.06 -68.42 -4.14
C GLU A 100 27.24 -69.59 -3.56
N TRP A 101 27.07 -70.69 -4.34
CA TRP A 101 26.46 -71.91 -3.87
C TRP A 101 27.35 -72.61 -2.86
N LYS A 102 26.84 -73.01 -1.72
CA LYS A 102 27.48 -73.74 -0.66
C LYS A 102 26.77 -75.08 -0.46
N ASN A 103 27.52 -76.17 -0.47
CA ASN A 103 26.97 -77.50 -0.11
C ASN A 103 26.95 -77.61 1.44
N VAL A 104 25.78 -77.79 2.00
CA VAL A 104 25.57 -78.02 3.42
C VAL A 104 24.85 -79.37 3.60
N GLN A 105 25.59 -80.36 3.94
CA GLN A 105 25.07 -81.73 4.17
C GLN A 105 24.21 -82.31 3.03
N GLY A 106 24.64 -82.10 1.79
CA GLY A 106 23.94 -82.58 0.61
C GLY A 106 22.82 -81.65 0.09
N THR A 107 22.69 -80.52 0.67
CA THR A 107 21.78 -79.48 0.23
C THR A 107 22.59 -78.26 -0.22
N TYR A 108 22.28 -77.74 -1.38
CA TYR A 108 22.95 -76.53 -1.91
C TYR A 108 22.19 -75.28 -1.51
N VAL A 109 22.90 -74.32 -0.92
CA VAL A 109 22.36 -73.08 -0.39
C VAL A 109 23.05 -71.91 -1.07
N CYS A 110 22.22 -70.95 -1.57
CA CYS A 110 22.67 -69.67 -2.12
C CYS A 110 21.88 -68.55 -1.50
N GLU A 111 22.52 -67.45 -1.11
CA GLU A 111 21.84 -66.23 -0.62
C GLU A 111 21.78 -65.22 -1.74
N ILE A 112 20.62 -64.57 -1.84
CA ILE A 112 20.41 -63.41 -2.69
C ILE A 112 20.16 -62.22 -1.77
N SER A 113 20.95 -61.15 -1.90
CA SER A 113 20.81 -59.94 -1.13
C SER A 113 20.20 -58.80 -1.95
N PHE A 114 19.19 -58.14 -1.40
CA PHE A 114 18.57 -56.94 -1.92
C PHE A 114 18.85 -55.82 -0.94
N GLU A 115 19.81 -54.94 -1.27
CA GLU A 115 20.29 -53.89 -0.33
C GLU A 115 19.84 -52.50 -0.72
N GLU A 116 19.53 -52.29 -1.98
CA GLU A 116 19.16 -50.98 -2.53
C GLU A 116 17.65 -50.81 -2.65
N ASP A 117 17.20 -49.55 -2.57
CA ASP A 117 15.80 -49.20 -2.84
C ASP A 117 15.40 -49.64 -4.26
N GLY A 118 14.25 -50.27 -4.37
CA GLY A 118 13.73 -50.78 -5.64
C GLY A 118 12.36 -51.39 -5.49
N ARG A 119 11.60 -51.33 -6.58
CA ARG A 119 10.22 -51.85 -6.64
C ARG A 119 10.19 -53.16 -7.44
N ASP A 120 9.13 -53.89 -7.20
CA ASP A 120 8.73 -55.07 -7.96
C ASP A 120 9.81 -56.15 -7.97
N TYR A 121 10.57 -56.29 -6.87
CA TYR A 121 11.47 -57.38 -6.72
C TYR A 121 10.73 -58.71 -6.62
N SER A 122 11.17 -59.71 -7.38
CA SER A 122 10.74 -61.07 -7.22
C SER A 122 11.86 -62.02 -7.62
N VAL A 123 11.99 -63.09 -6.91
CA VAL A 123 12.96 -64.17 -7.23
C VAL A 123 12.23 -65.23 -8.04
N GLY A 124 12.83 -65.63 -9.15
CA GLY A 124 12.50 -66.79 -9.91
C GLY A 124 13.78 -67.52 -10.31
N LEU A 125 13.73 -68.80 -10.32
CA LEU A 125 14.85 -69.61 -10.83
C LEU A 125 14.35 -70.88 -11.44
N SER A 126 15.15 -71.39 -12.36
CA SER A 126 15.02 -72.71 -12.95
C SER A 126 16.30 -73.47 -12.68
N VAL A 127 16.17 -74.60 -12.09
CA VAL A 127 17.31 -75.53 -11.80
C VAL A 127 17.16 -76.74 -12.67
N THR A 128 18.21 -77.03 -13.43
CA THR A 128 18.35 -78.28 -14.20
C THR A 128 19.51 -79.10 -13.59
N ASP A 129 19.27 -80.34 -13.28
CA ASP A 129 20.34 -81.20 -12.81
C ASP A 129 21.22 -81.68 -13.99
N LYS A 130 22.29 -82.44 -13.68
CA LYS A 130 23.21 -83.00 -14.71
C LYS A 130 22.53 -84.05 -15.59
N ALA A 131 21.40 -84.64 -15.17
CA ALA A 131 20.64 -85.60 -15.94
C ALA A 131 19.57 -84.98 -16.85
N GLY A 132 19.30 -83.65 -16.69
CA GLY A 132 18.34 -82.88 -17.49
C GLY A 132 16.97 -82.74 -16.83
N ASN A 133 16.82 -83.22 -15.58
CA ASN A 133 15.52 -82.97 -14.88
C ASN A 133 15.45 -81.52 -14.44
N LYS A 134 14.31 -80.91 -14.71
CA LYS A 134 14.11 -79.46 -14.49
C LYS A 134 13.01 -79.19 -13.45
N SER A 135 13.33 -78.25 -12.54
CA SER A 135 12.41 -77.67 -11.63
C SER A 135 12.43 -76.15 -11.75
N GLU A 136 11.29 -75.54 -11.51
CA GLU A 136 11.13 -74.08 -11.54
C GLU A 136 10.47 -73.61 -10.25
N TRP A 137 10.96 -72.47 -9.76
CA TRP A 137 10.37 -71.77 -8.63
C TRP A 137 10.22 -70.30 -8.96
N LYS A 138 9.17 -69.67 -8.48
CA LYS A 138 8.95 -68.24 -8.66
C LYS A 138 8.13 -67.70 -7.49
N ASP A 139 8.50 -66.50 -7.02
CA ASP A 139 7.71 -65.75 -6.04
C ASP A 139 6.27 -65.56 -6.52
N ARG A 140 5.36 -65.68 -5.59
CA ARG A 140 3.91 -65.40 -5.85
C ARG A 140 3.63 -63.92 -5.88
N ASN A 141 4.36 -63.13 -5.10
CA ASN A 141 4.17 -61.71 -4.93
C ASN A 141 5.46 -60.95 -5.13
N TYR A 142 5.35 -59.73 -5.62
CA TYR A 142 6.47 -58.80 -5.67
C TYR A 142 6.64 -58.12 -4.33
N PHE A 143 7.84 -57.64 -4.04
CA PHE A 143 8.12 -56.81 -2.89
C PHE A 143 8.91 -55.54 -3.27
N THR A 144 8.85 -54.55 -2.42
CA THR A 144 9.51 -53.27 -2.57
C THR A 144 10.43 -53.02 -1.37
N ILE A 145 11.65 -52.60 -1.63
CA ILE A 145 12.53 -52.06 -0.61
C ILE A 145 12.53 -50.54 -0.78
N ASP A 146 12.24 -49.84 0.28
CA ASP A 146 12.22 -48.41 0.33
C ASP A 146 12.72 -47.94 1.71
N LYS A 147 13.87 -47.33 1.73
CA LYS A 147 14.51 -46.79 2.94
C LYS A 147 14.46 -45.27 2.98
N THR A 148 13.84 -44.69 1.96
CA THR A 148 13.72 -43.23 1.82
C THR A 148 12.61 -42.75 2.73
N VAL A 149 12.90 -41.69 3.51
CA VAL A 149 11.88 -41.06 4.39
C VAL A 149 11.08 -40.04 3.60
N PRO A 150 9.76 -39.97 3.78
CA PRO A 150 8.93 -38.96 3.14
C PRO A 150 9.40 -37.53 3.46
N GLN A 151 9.41 -36.64 2.45
CA GLN A 151 9.75 -35.25 2.60
C GLN A 151 8.48 -34.42 2.61
N ILE A 152 8.32 -33.55 3.63
CA ILE A 152 7.11 -32.73 3.81
C ILE A 152 7.46 -31.25 3.73
N SER A 153 6.70 -30.49 2.97
CA SER A 153 6.73 -29.04 2.99
C SER A 153 5.34 -28.46 3.22
N ILE A 154 5.30 -27.34 3.96
CA ILE A 154 4.06 -26.63 4.29
C ILE A 154 4.17 -25.20 3.75
N GLN A 155 3.19 -24.77 2.98
CA GLN A 155 3.11 -23.43 2.44
C GLN A 155 1.82 -22.75 2.86
N ILE A 156 1.93 -21.51 3.37
CA ILE A 156 0.80 -20.64 3.67
C ILE A 156 0.70 -19.63 2.51
N ASN A 157 -0.48 -19.53 1.89
CA ASN A 157 -0.67 -18.59 0.79
C ASN A 157 -0.65 -17.13 1.28
N GLY A 158 0.00 -16.25 0.49
CA GLY A 158 0.08 -14.82 0.77
C GLY A 158 1.14 -14.45 1.82
N ILE A 159 1.28 -13.12 2.00
CA ILE A 159 2.23 -12.55 2.95
C ILE A 159 1.43 -11.95 4.11
N GLY A 160 1.67 -12.40 5.32
CA GLY A 160 1.08 -11.85 6.53
C GLY A 160 1.75 -10.54 6.95
N LYS A 161 0.98 -9.65 7.57
CA LYS A 161 1.54 -8.47 8.23
C LYS A 161 2.32 -8.92 9.46
N GLN A 162 3.60 -8.56 9.52
CA GLN A 162 4.45 -8.94 10.65
C GLN A 162 4.21 -8.00 11.83
N ALA A 163 3.84 -8.56 12.97
CA ALA A 163 3.79 -7.86 14.24
C ALA A 163 4.23 -8.83 15.36
N ASP A 164 5.01 -8.36 16.31
CA ASP A 164 5.54 -9.17 17.42
C ASP A 164 6.23 -10.47 16.95
N GLN A 165 6.89 -10.43 15.78
CA GLN A 165 7.54 -11.58 15.10
C GLN A 165 6.56 -12.67 14.63
N VAL A 166 5.26 -12.42 14.68
CA VAL A 166 4.21 -13.33 14.23
C VAL A 166 3.52 -12.75 12.99
N PRO A 167 3.27 -13.54 11.93
CA PRO A 167 2.48 -13.09 10.80
C PRO A 167 0.99 -13.09 11.12
N TYR A 168 0.34 -11.96 10.86
CA TYR A 168 -1.11 -11.75 10.99
C TYR A 168 -1.76 -11.67 9.62
N PHE A 169 -2.93 -12.25 9.47
CA PHE A 169 -3.70 -12.27 8.24
C PHE A 169 -5.14 -11.81 8.50
N ASN A 170 -5.62 -10.90 7.68
CA ASN A 170 -6.99 -10.38 7.77
C ASN A 170 -8.00 -11.07 6.85
N THR A 171 -7.62 -12.19 6.26
CA THR A 171 -8.50 -13.01 5.41
C THR A 171 -8.20 -14.48 5.63
N GLU A 172 -9.08 -15.35 5.15
CA GLU A 172 -8.86 -16.79 5.17
C GLU A 172 -7.53 -17.19 4.56
N ARG A 173 -6.93 -18.27 5.06
CA ARG A 173 -5.66 -18.81 4.54
C ARG A 173 -5.86 -20.20 3.95
N ILE A 174 -5.16 -20.43 2.86
CA ILE A 174 -5.01 -21.75 2.26
C ILE A 174 -3.62 -22.26 2.62
N ILE A 175 -3.61 -23.37 3.33
CA ILE A 175 -2.38 -24.09 3.63
C ILE A 175 -2.26 -25.21 2.63
N THR A 176 -1.14 -25.28 1.93
CA THR A 176 -0.81 -26.34 0.99
C THR A 176 0.27 -27.22 1.61
N PHE A 177 -0.02 -28.49 1.74
CA PHE A 177 0.93 -29.50 2.15
C PHE A 177 1.40 -30.24 0.90
N CYS A 178 2.69 -30.40 0.75
CA CYS A 178 3.29 -31.24 -0.28
C CYS A 178 4.09 -32.32 0.41
N ILE A 179 3.73 -33.58 0.16
CA ILE A 179 4.46 -34.78 0.61
C ILE A 179 5.08 -35.40 -0.62
N GLN A 180 6.39 -35.46 -0.65
CA GLN A 180 7.15 -36.14 -1.71
C GLN A 180 7.54 -37.50 -1.22
N GLU A 181 6.94 -38.54 -1.83
CA GLU A 181 7.11 -39.93 -1.45
C GLU A 181 6.59 -40.86 -2.56
N GLN A 182 7.39 -41.84 -3.00
CA GLN A 182 6.97 -42.79 -4.02
C GLN A 182 5.99 -43.84 -3.52
N ASN A 183 6.15 -44.28 -2.28
CA ASN A 183 5.32 -45.31 -1.63
C ASN A 183 4.38 -44.69 -0.58
N PHE A 184 3.79 -43.57 -0.94
CA PHE A 184 2.92 -42.80 -0.08
C PHE A 184 1.73 -43.61 0.47
N ASP A 185 1.48 -43.43 1.77
CA ASP A 185 0.32 -43.96 2.44
C ASP A 185 -0.52 -42.80 3.01
N LYS A 186 -1.61 -42.45 2.31
CA LYS A 186 -2.50 -41.36 2.70
C LYS A 186 -3.15 -41.53 4.07
N ASP A 187 -3.32 -42.79 4.51
CA ASP A 187 -4.01 -43.10 5.76
C ASP A 187 -3.08 -42.99 6.97
N LYS A 188 -1.76 -42.85 6.71
CA LYS A 188 -0.73 -42.66 7.73
C LYS A 188 -0.16 -41.23 7.78
N VAL A 189 -0.90 -40.24 7.29
CA VAL A 189 -0.54 -38.84 7.47
C VAL A 189 -1.19 -38.32 8.75
N GLU A 190 -0.38 -37.86 9.65
CA GLU A 190 -0.79 -37.30 10.93
C GLU A 190 -0.70 -35.79 10.89
N TYR A 191 -1.82 -35.14 11.18
CA TYR A 191 -1.92 -33.68 11.32
C TYR A 191 -2.20 -33.33 12.78
N ASN A 192 -1.37 -32.50 13.37
CA ASN A 192 -1.65 -31.82 14.62
C ASN A 192 -1.85 -30.34 14.32
N ILE A 193 -3.10 -29.86 14.46
CA ILE A 193 -3.49 -28.49 14.15
C ILE A 193 -3.94 -27.83 15.44
N ASP A 194 -3.06 -27.03 16.01
CA ASP A 194 -3.39 -26.18 17.13
C ASP A 194 -4.05 -24.89 16.62
N ALA A 195 -5.27 -24.63 17.06
CA ALA A 195 -6.02 -23.45 16.74
C ALA A 195 -6.65 -22.91 18.03
N ILE A 196 -6.20 -21.73 18.47
CA ILE A 196 -6.60 -21.13 19.76
C ILE A 196 -7.21 -19.75 19.49
N HIS A 197 -8.47 -19.56 19.86
CA HIS A 197 -9.14 -18.27 19.86
C HIS A 197 -9.44 -17.84 21.31
N GLY A 198 -8.79 -16.76 21.77
CA GLY A 198 -8.85 -16.37 23.17
C GLY A 198 -8.32 -17.46 24.10
N LYS A 199 -9.20 -18.05 24.92
CA LYS A 199 -8.88 -19.17 25.82
C LYS A 199 -9.38 -20.52 25.29
N SER A 200 -10.04 -20.55 24.15
CA SER A 200 -10.72 -21.74 23.63
C SER A 200 -9.95 -22.37 22.49
N ARG A 201 -9.80 -23.70 22.50
CA ARG A 201 -9.26 -24.46 21.38
C ARG A 201 -10.36 -24.72 20.36
N ILE A 202 -10.06 -24.51 19.08
CA ILE A 202 -10.96 -24.73 17.96
C ILE A 202 -10.60 -26.03 17.26
N THR A 203 -11.57 -26.88 17.01
CA THR A 203 -11.37 -28.08 16.20
C THR A 203 -11.36 -27.72 14.72
N ILE A 204 -10.31 -28.14 14.02
CA ILE A 204 -10.13 -27.99 12.57
C ILE A 204 -10.20 -29.37 11.92
N LYS A 205 -10.98 -29.49 10.85
CA LYS A 205 -11.02 -30.74 10.04
C LYS A 205 -9.72 -30.90 9.27
N LYS A 206 -9.09 -32.06 9.40
CA LYS A 206 -7.86 -32.43 8.70
C LYS A 206 -8.14 -32.58 7.18
N PRO A 207 -7.15 -32.34 6.31
CA PRO A 207 -7.25 -32.68 4.90
C PRO A 207 -7.37 -34.21 4.72
N VAL A 208 -8.22 -34.63 3.79
CA VAL A 208 -8.45 -36.05 3.48
C VAL A 208 -8.29 -36.36 1.99
N LYS A 209 -8.12 -35.34 1.17
CA LYS A 209 -7.96 -35.49 -0.28
C LYS A 209 -6.57 -35.07 -0.68
N TYR A 210 -5.95 -35.87 -1.53
CA TYR A 210 -4.66 -35.61 -2.10
C TYR A 210 -4.77 -35.54 -3.63
N GLN A 211 -4.05 -34.60 -4.22
CA GLN A 211 -3.83 -34.50 -5.66
C GLN A 211 -2.42 -35.02 -5.92
N GLU A 212 -2.31 -36.02 -6.76
CA GLU A 212 -1.03 -36.65 -7.16
C GLU A 212 -0.43 -35.93 -8.35
N ASP A 213 0.89 -35.75 -8.29
CA ASP A 213 1.72 -35.23 -9.38
C ASP A 213 3.09 -35.94 -9.30
N GLY A 214 3.18 -37.09 -9.98
CA GLY A 214 4.36 -37.97 -9.90
C GLY A 214 4.54 -38.57 -8.51
N ASP A 215 5.63 -38.25 -7.84
CA ASP A 215 5.96 -38.67 -6.47
C ASP A 215 5.50 -37.62 -5.41
N LYS A 216 4.79 -36.58 -5.83
CA LYS A 216 4.30 -35.52 -4.96
C LYS A 216 2.79 -35.58 -4.75
N TYR A 217 2.40 -35.49 -3.50
CA TYR A 217 1.01 -35.54 -3.06
C TYR A 217 0.66 -34.24 -2.37
N TYR A 218 -0.25 -33.49 -3.00
CA TYR A 218 -0.70 -32.17 -2.51
C TYR A 218 -2.02 -32.31 -1.79
N SER A 219 -2.12 -31.76 -0.59
CA SER A 219 -3.38 -31.55 0.09
C SER A 219 -3.54 -30.10 0.51
N ARG A 220 -4.79 -29.65 0.64
CA ARG A 220 -5.13 -28.27 0.98
C ARG A 220 -6.04 -28.18 2.18
N LEU A 221 -5.74 -27.21 3.05
CA LEU A 221 -6.55 -26.88 4.20
C LEU A 221 -6.92 -25.41 4.12
N VAL A 222 -8.23 -25.09 4.18
CA VAL A 222 -8.72 -23.72 4.20
C VAL A 222 -9.08 -23.35 5.63
N LEU A 223 -8.39 -22.36 6.15
CA LEU A 223 -8.59 -21.82 7.49
C LEU A 223 -9.40 -20.52 7.41
N ARG A 224 -10.63 -20.55 7.91
CA ARG A 224 -11.57 -19.41 7.90
C ARG A 224 -11.84 -18.83 9.28
N LYS A 225 -11.54 -19.57 10.32
CA LYS A 225 -11.83 -19.14 11.68
C LYS A 225 -10.71 -18.28 12.21
N GLU A 226 -11.08 -17.27 12.98
CA GLU A 226 -10.12 -16.45 13.72
C GLU A 226 -9.48 -17.27 14.83
N ALA A 227 -8.17 -17.36 14.79
CA ALA A 227 -7.40 -18.04 15.81
C ALA A 227 -5.89 -17.80 15.61
N LYS A 228 -5.13 -18.13 16.64
CA LYS A 228 -3.70 -18.39 16.56
C LYS A 228 -3.51 -19.84 16.17
N TYR A 229 -2.74 -20.09 15.11
CA TYR A 229 -2.51 -21.40 14.53
C TYR A 229 -1.06 -21.82 14.66
N HIS A 230 -0.85 -23.10 14.91
CA HIS A 230 0.38 -23.82 14.74
C HIS A 230 0.05 -25.19 14.13
N ILE A 231 0.71 -25.58 13.06
CA ILE A 231 0.39 -26.80 12.32
C ILE A 231 1.64 -27.65 12.23
N GLN A 232 1.50 -28.91 12.60
CA GLN A 232 2.53 -29.95 12.48
C GLN A 232 2.01 -31.09 11.63
N VAL A 233 2.85 -31.65 10.78
CA VAL A 233 2.52 -32.78 9.90
C VAL A 233 3.63 -33.79 9.93
N LYS A 234 3.25 -35.05 9.99
CA LYS A 234 4.11 -36.21 9.94
C LYS A 234 3.51 -37.25 9.00
N CYS A 235 4.35 -37.98 8.30
CA CYS A 235 3.90 -39.02 7.38
C CYS A 235 4.73 -40.29 7.62
N THR A 236 4.04 -41.42 7.60
CA THR A 236 4.66 -42.73 7.51
C THR A 236 4.31 -43.35 6.15
N ASP A 237 5.30 -43.82 5.39
CA ASP A 237 5.07 -44.48 4.11
C ASP A 237 4.61 -45.94 4.26
N LYS A 238 4.43 -46.63 3.14
CA LYS A 238 4.03 -48.05 3.14
C LYS A 238 5.10 -48.95 3.67
N ALA A 239 6.38 -48.58 3.57
CA ALA A 239 7.49 -49.35 4.09
C ALA A 239 7.71 -49.17 5.59
N GLY A 240 7.11 -48.11 6.18
CA GLY A 240 7.24 -47.78 7.58
C GLY A 240 8.31 -46.73 7.87
N ASN A 241 8.87 -46.07 6.83
CA ASN A 241 9.74 -44.92 7.07
C ASN A 241 8.91 -43.74 7.53
N VAL A 242 9.41 -43.04 8.53
CA VAL A 242 8.71 -41.93 9.17
C VAL A 242 9.42 -40.62 8.85
N SER A 243 8.70 -39.64 8.33
CA SER A 243 9.24 -38.31 8.05
C SER A 243 9.70 -37.60 9.31
N GLU A 244 10.54 -36.60 9.17
CA GLU A 244 10.64 -35.54 10.16
C GLU A 244 9.30 -34.81 10.29
N THR A 245 9.07 -34.20 11.45
CA THR A 245 7.88 -33.37 11.64
C THR A 245 8.07 -32.03 10.93
N ALA A 246 7.30 -31.79 9.89
CA ALA A 246 7.22 -30.48 9.30
C ALA A 246 6.26 -29.60 10.08
N GLU A 247 6.62 -28.34 10.34
CA GLU A 247 5.77 -27.43 11.10
C GLU A 247 5.76 -26.01 10.56
N THR A 248 4.68 -25.28 10.80
CA THR A 248 4.62 -23.85 10.56
C THR A 248 5.18 -23.09 11.75
N LYS A 249 5.69 -21.88 11.52
CA LYS A 249 5.73 -20.90 12.61
C LYS A 249 4.29 -20.60 13.05
N GLU A 250 4.14 -20.08 14.26
CA GLU A 250 2.84 -19.56 14.71
C GLU A 250 2.40 -18.43 13.79
N PHE A 251 1.10 -18.39 13.48
CA PHE A 251 0.47 -17.30 12.72
C PHE A 251 -0.95 -17.07 13.22
N ILE A 252 -1.47 -15.89 12.94
CA ILE A 252 -2.80 -15.47 13.42
C ILE A 252 -3.66 -15.09 12.23
N ILE A 253 -4.88 -15.59 12.23
CA ILE A 253 -5.97 -15.11 11.36
C ILE A 253 -6.91 -14.30 12.23
N ASP A 254 -7.09 -13.03 11.88
CA ASP A 254 -7.99 -12.10 12.53
C ASP A 254 -8.68 -11.24 11.45
N THR A 255 -9.96 -11.42 11.29
CA THR A 255 -10.79 -10.77 10.26
C THR A 255 -11.72 -9.71 10.85
N THR A 256 -11.68 -9.55 12.16
CA THR A 256 -12.54 -8.63 12.90
C THR A 256 -11.90 -7.24 12.96
N THR A 257 -12.69 -6.22 12.67
CA THR A 257 -12.22 -4.83 12.80
C THR A 257 -12.31 -4.37 14.24
N PRO A 258 -11.40 -3.48 14.71
CA PRO A 258 -11.47 -2.94 16.06
C PRO A 258 -12.82 -2.29 16.37
N ALA A 259 -13.38 -2.64 17.51
CA ALA A 259 -14.64 -2.11 18.01
C ALA A 259 -14.44 -0.75 18.68
N VAL A 260 -15.27 0.23 18.31
CA VAL A 260 -15.22 1.58 18.87
C VAL A 260 -16.50 1.87 19.62
N HIS A 261 -16.37 2.29 20.87
CA HIS A 261 -17.47 2.77 21.69
C HIS A 261 -17.25 4.25 22.05
N ILE A 262 -18.27 5.07 21.88
CA ILE A 262 -18.25 6.48 22.22
C ILE A 262 -19.30 6.74 23.31
N ALA A 263 -18.88 7.45 24.35
CA ALA A 263 -19.74 7.89 25.43
C ALA A 263 -19.64 9.40 25.65
N GLY A 264 -20.58 9.97 26.39
CA GLY A 264 -20.64 11.41 26.69
C GLY A 264 -21.14 12.28 25.57
N VAL A 265 -21.01 11.83 24.30
CA VAL A 265 -21.53 12.52 23.11
C VAL A 265 -22.11 11.53 22.11
N LYS A 266 -23.00 11.97 21.24
CA LYS A 266 -23.62 11.16 20.18
C LYS A 266 -23.69 11.93 18.87
N GLN A 267 -23.79 11.18 17.77
CA GLN A 267 -23.98 11.75 16.44
C GLN A 267 -25.17 12.72 16.40
N ASN A 268 -24.94 13.92 15.86
CA ASN A 268 -25.89 15.03 15.80
C ASN A 268 -26.42 15.47 17.18
N GLY A 269 -25.71 15.12 18.24
CA GLY A 269 -26.04 15.53 19.59
C GLY A 269 -25.85 17.04 19.79
N ILE A 270 -26.69 17.61 20.64
CA ILE A 270 -26.68 19.04 20.96
C ILE A 270 -26.58 19.18 22.46
N TYR A 271 -25.62 19.96 22.84
CA TYR A 271 -25.30 20.12 24.25
C TYR A 271 -25.39 21.59 24.66
N GLN A 272 -26.34 21.88 25.57
CA GLN A 272 -26.58 23.20 26.13
C GLN A 272 -26.53 23.09 27.66
N GLY A 273 -25.63 23.81 28.28
CA GLY A 273 -25.58 23.95 29.74
C GLY A 273 -25.29 22.69 30.58
N LYS A 274 -24.96 21.55 29.95
CA LYS A 274 -24.61 20.28 30.62
C LYS A 274 -23.12 20.04 30.62
N LYS A 275 -22.66 19.17 31.52
CA LYS A 275 -21.30 18.62 31.50
C LYS A 275 -21.10 17.83 30.22
N ILE A 276 -20.11 18.17 29.42
CA ILE A 276 -19.82 17.53 28.13
C ILE A 276 -18.41 16.95 28.24
N MET A 277 -18.34 15.64 28.37
CA MET A 277 -17.08 14.89 28.52
C MET A 277 -17.08 13.76 27.49
N PRO A 278 -16.59 13.99 26.29
CA PRO A 278 -16.48 12.93 25.30
C PRO A 278 -15.52 11.83 25.79
N GLN A 279 -15.88 10.60 25.53
CA GLN A 279 -15.05 9.43 25.81
C GLN A 279 -15.05 8.51 24.61
N VAL A 280 -13.91 7.92 24.32
CA VAL A 280 -13.74 6.93 23.25
C VAL A 280 -13.02 5.73 23.85
N ILE A 281 -13.54 4.55 23.56
CA ILE A 281 -12.90 3.28 23.86
C ILE A 281 -12.77 2.52 22.54
N CYS A 282 -11.55 2.24 22.13
CA CYS A 282 -11.23 1.38 21.01
C CYS A 282 -10.70 0.05 21.57
N LYS A 283 -11.29 -1.06 21.18
CA LYS A 283 -10.96 -2.39 21.70
C LYS A 283 -10.89 -3.43 20.60
N ASP A 284 -9.85 -4.23 20.65
CA ASP A 284 -9.65 -5.39 19.79
C ASP A 284 -8.68 -6.38 20.45
N GLN A 285 -8.79 -7.67 20.14
CA GLN A 285 -7.90 -8.69 20.70
C GLN A 285 -6.44 -8.48 20.28
N TYR A 286 -6.23 -7.99 19.07
CA TYR A 286 -4.92 -7.76 18.46
C TYR A 286 -4.75 -6.31 18.03
N LEU A 287 -5.22 -5.36 18.84
CA LEU A 287 -5.17 -3.94 18.55
C LEU A 287 -3.73 -3.46 18.29
N ASP A 288 -3.52 -2.79 17.16
CA ASP A 288 -2.32 -2.01 16.89
C ASP A 288 -2.46 -0.63 17.54
N ARG A 289 -2.11 -0.53 18.82
CA ARG A 289 -2.31 0.67 19.64
C ARG A 289 -1.61 1.91 19.11
N GLU A 290 -0.46 1.72 18.47
CA GLU A 290 0.31 2.82 17.89
C GLU A 290 -0.40 3.42 16.66
N SER A 291 -1.18 2.62 15.95
CA SER A 291 -1.99 3.06 14.83
C SER A 291 -3.25 3.84 15.23
N VAL A 292 -3.66 3.75 16.51
CA VAL A 292 -4.92 4.36 16.96
C VAL A 292 -4.75 5.84 17.20
N GLU A 293 -5.29 6.62 16.26
CA GLU A 293 -5.38 8.07 16.32
C GLU A 293 -6.79 8.48 16.72
N ILE A 294 -6.91 9.19 17.82
CA ILE A 294 -8.19 9.73 18.29
C ILE A 294 -8.05 11.23 18.44
N SER A 295 -8.92 11.98 17.78
CA SER A 295 -8.87 13.44 17.80
C SER A 295 -10.24 14.05 17.99
N LEU A 296 -10.30 15.07 18.83
CA LEU A 296 -11.45 15.94 19.01
C LEU A 296 -11.12 17.31 18.45
N LYS A 297 -11.85 17.72 17.42
CA LYS A 297 -11.59 18.97 16.70
C LYS A 297 -12.85 19.83 16.70
N LYS A 298 -12.68 21.12 16.94
CA LYS A 298 -13.74 22.12 16.74
C LYS A 298 -13.52 22.84 15.42
N ILE A 299 -14.53 23.00 14.61
CA ILE A 299 -14.51 23.88 13.44
C ILE A 299 -14.96 25.28 13.89
N ASP A 300 -14.05 26.22 13.75
CA ASP A 300 -14.36 27.64 13.91
C ASP A 300 -14.36 28.36 12.56
N ASP A 301 -14.70 29.66 12.62
CA ASP A 301 -14.74 30.54 11.45
C ASP A 301 -13.41 30.67 10.70
N ARG A 302 -12.29 30.29 11.29
CA ARG A 302 -10.95 30.46 10.74
C ARG A 302 -10.39 29.17 10.17
N ASN A 303 -11.15 28.08 10.17
CA ASN A 303 -10.67 26.74 9.86
C ASN A 303 -9.45 26.32 10.69
N VAL A 304 -9.19 26.98 11.78
CA VAL A 304 -8.09 26.70 12.67
C VAL A 304 -8.63 25.93 13.84
N LEU A 305 -8.30 24.67 13.86
CA LEU A 305 -8.45 23.81 15.01
C LEU A 305 -7.51 24.29 16.09
N LYS A 306 -7.97 25.18 16.94
CA LYS A 306 -7.26 25.57 18.13
C LYS A 306 -8.21 25.55 19.31
N LYS A 307 -8.23 24.48 19.98
CA LYS A 307 -7.85 24.32 21.35
C LYS A 307 -7.77 22.84 21.64
N GLU A 308 -6.67 22.44 22.10
CA GLU A 308 -6.47 21.18 22.75
C GLU A 308 -7.29 21.18 24.02
N TRP A 309 -8.35 20.40 24.03
CA TRP A 309 -8.98 20.01 25.28
C TRP A 309 -8.09 18.99 25.93
N SER A 310 -7.77 19.20 27.19
CA SER A 310 -7.03 18.20 27.95
C SER A 310 -7.81 16.90 27.93
N TYR A 311 -7.06 15.82 27.80
CA TYR A 311 -7.61 14.48 27.81
C TYR A 311 -6.65 13.55 28.56
N GLU A 312 -7.21 12.49 29.10
CA GLU A 312 -6.46 11.35 29.61
C GLU A 312 -6.51 10.24 28.58
N ARG A 313 -5.35 9.67 28.26
CA ARG A 313 -5.22 8.49 27.40
C ARG A 313 -4.74 7.34 28.28
N ALA A 314 -5.55 6.29 28.37
CA ALA A 314 -5.22 5.05 29.03
C ALA A 314 -5.12 3.93 28.01
N GLU A 315 -4.14 3.07 28.16
CA GLU A 315 -3.90 1.93 27.28
C GLU A 315 -3.74 0.64 28.07
N SER A 316 -4.28 -0.43 27.52
CA SER A 316 -3.98 -1.79 27.89
C SER A 316 -3.62 -2.58 26.63
N GLU A 317 -3.25 -3.84 26.78
CA GLU A 317 -2.85 -4.68 25.64
C GLU A 317 -3.85 -4.62 24.47
N ASN A 318 -5.14 -4.63 24.78
CA ASN A 318 -6.24 -4.78 23.82
C ASN A 318 -7.15 -3.55 23.73
N THR A 319 -6.79 -2.45 24.36
CA THR A 319 -7.69 -1.29 24.48
C THR A 319 -6.92 0.01 24.50
N VAL A 320 -7.42 0.97 23.73
CA VAL A 320 -7.05 2.38 23.85
C VAL A 320 -8.29 3.15 24.28
N GLN A 321 -8.19 3.88 25.37
CA GLN A 321 -9.25 4.73 25.87
C GLN A 321 -8.77 6.17 25.94
N VAL A 322 -9.60 7.10 25.47
CA VAL A 322 -9.39 8.55 25.58
C VAL A 322 -10.60 9.18 26.24
N GLN A 323 -10.35 9.94 27.28
CA GLN A 323 -11.37 10.70 28.02
C GLN A 323 -11.00 12.19 28.00
N TRP A 324 -11.84 13.04 27.41
CA TRP A 324 -11.65 14.48 27.47
C TRP A 324 -12.24 15.09 28.72
N ASP A 325 -11.60 16.16 29.16
CA ASP A 325 -12.14 17.03 30.19
C ASP A 325 -13.46 17.67 29.75
N ASN A 326 -14.21 18.12 30.73
CA ASN A 326 -15.46 18.82 30.47
C ASN A 326 -15.24 20.05 29.57
N ILE A 327 -15.92 20.08 28.43
CA ILE A 327 -15.97 21.24 27.56
C ILE A 327 -16.73 22.36 28.30
N LYS A 328 -15.95 23.23 28.98
CA LYS A 328 -16.49 24.29 29.84
C LYS A 328 -17.23 25.32 29.03
N LYS A 329 -18.24 25.97 29.65
CA LYS A 329 -19.01 27.07 29.05
C LYS A 329 -18.14 28.32 28.95
N THR A 330 -17.44 28.47 27.85
CA THR A 330 -16.64 29.66 27.51
C THR A 330 -17.11 30.24 26.18
N GLU A 331 -16.70 31.46 25.84
CA GLU A 331 -17.02 32.07 24.55
C GLU A 331 -16.58 31.27 23.34
N ASN A 332 -15.50 30.51 23.52
CA ASN A 332 -14.88 29.73 22.46
C ASN A 332 -15.35 28.26 22.43
N SER A 333 -16.25 27.84 23.31
CA SER A 333 -16.71 26.45 23.36
C SER A 333 -17.87 26.14 22.41
N ASP A 334 -18.63 27.14 22.02
CA ASP A 334 -19.72 26.93 21.07
C ASP A 334 -19.18 26.63 19.68
N GLY A 335 -19.76 25.65 19.03
CA GLY A 335 -19.36 25.24 17.68
C GLY A 335 -19.64 23.79 17.41
N ILE A 336 -19.18 23.36 16.25
CA ILE A 336 -19.32 21.99 15.79
C ILE A 336 -18.03 21.27 16.07
N TYR A 337 -18.16 20.14 16.70
CA TYR A 337 -17.07 19.27 17.09
C TYR A 337 -17.07 18.01 16.26
N TYR A 338 -15.89 17.60 15.85
CA TYR A 338 -15.62 16.35 15.16
C TYR A 338 -14.76 15.49 16.07
N LEU A 339 -15.33 14.39 16.50
CA LEU A 339 -14.61 13.34 17.16
C LEU A 339 -14.30 12.30 16.08
N GLN A 340 -13.04 12.16 15.73
CA GLN A 340 -12.57 11.26 14.69
C GLN A 340 -11.65 10.20 15.27
N ILE A 341 -11.85 8.98 14.83
CA ILE A 341 -11.06 7.83 15.23
C ILE A 341 -10.55 7.15 13.96
N LYS A 342 -9.28 6.85 13.95
CA LYS A 342 -8.62 6.04 12.94
C LYS A 342 -7.76 5.01 13.64
N GLY A 343 -7.46 3.94 12.97
CA GLY A 343 -6.59 2.90 13.46
C GLY A 343 -6.89 1.58 12.79
N GLN A 344 -6.14 0.58 13.18
CA GLN A 344 -6.26 -0.78 12.69
C GLN A 344 -5.80 -1.75 13.78
N ASP A 345 -6.01 -3.03 13.57
CA ASP A 345 -5.38 -4.10 14.32
C ASP A 345 -4.03 -4.53 13.71
N LYS A 346 -3.39 -5.49 14.31
CA LYS A 346 -2.12 -6.07 13.84
C LYS A 346 -2.28 -6.85 12.52
N ALA A 347 -3.48 -7.35 12.22
CA ALA A 347 -3.78 -7.99 10.95
C ALA A 347 -4.03 -6.97 9.82
N GLY A 348 -4.26 -5.71 10.16
CA GLY A 348 -4.51 -4.62 9.22
C GLY A 348 -5.99 -4.41 8.94
N ASN A 349 -6.91 -4.97 9.75
CA ASN A 349 -8.31 -4.60 9.67
C ASN A 349 -8.48 -3.19 10.22
N LYS A 350 -8.94 -2.30 9.38
CA LYS A 350 -9.07 -0.89 9.73
C LYS A 350 -10.40 -0.62 10.45
N ILE A 351 -10.37 0.27 11.42
CA ILE A 351 -11.58 0.95 11.87
C ILE A 351 -12.22 1.59 10.64
N LYS A 352 -13.54 1.49 10.48
CA LYS A 352 -14.25 2.06 9.32
C LYS A 352 -13.79 3.50 9.08
N ASP A 353 -13.37 3.80 7.86
CA ASP A 353 -12.72 5.07 7.50
C ASP A 353 -13.55 6.34 7.83
N ASP A 354 -14.86 6.20 7.99
CA ASP A 354 -15.79 7.28 8.33
C ASP A 354 -16.24 7.26 9.78
N PHE A 355 -15.52 6.60 10.68
CA PHE A 355 -15.92 6.59 12.07
C PHE A 355 -15.66 7.95 12.71
N LYS A 356 -16.65 8.82 12.57
CA LYS A 356 -16.64 10.14 13.17
C LYS A 356 -18.00 10.44 13.80
N VAL A 357 -17.96 11.11 14.94
CA VAL A 357 -19.14 11.65 15.59
C VAL A 357 -19.09 13.16 15.50
N VAL A 358 -20.12 13.73 14.91
CA VAL A 358 -20.31 15.17 14.84
C VAL A 358 -21.35 15.57 15.87
N PHE A 359 -20.99 16.50 16.72
CA PHE A 359 -21.92 17.04 17.71
C PHE A 359 -21.76 18.57 17.82
N CYS A 360 -22.74 19.22 18.36
CA CYS A 360 -22.72 20.65 18.57
C CYS A 360 -22.70 20.97 20.06
N VAL A 361 -21.80 21.84 20.42
CA VAL A 361 -21.88 22.60 21.68
C VAL A 361 -22.48 23.93 21.34
N ASN A 362 -23.70 24.18 21.80
CA ASN A 362 -24.45 25.39 21.51
C ASN A 362 -24.96 26.00 22.83
N GLN A 363 -24.05 26.50 23.60
CA GLN A 363 -24.38 27.10 24.89
C GLN A 363 -24.91 28.53 24.75
N ARG A 364 -24.66 29.15 23.58
CA ARG A 364 -25.00 30.55 23.31
C ARG A 364 -25.89 30.77 22.08
N GLY A 365 -26.31 29.71 21.40
CA GLY A 365 -27.21 29.84 20.24
C GLY A 365 -26.63 29.32 18.94
N ALA A 366 -26.89 30.02 17.84
CA ALA A 366 -26.59 29.57 16.50
C ALA A 366 -25.10 29.62 16.12
N ASP A 367 -24.73 28.81 15.15
CA ASP A 367 -23.42 28.82 14.52
C ASP A 367 -23.47 29.49 13.15
N PHE A 368 -22.57 30.42 12.90
CA PHE A 368 -22.51 31.19 11.66
C PHE A 368 -21.38 30.68 10.75
N ILE A 369 -21.74 30.19 9.58
CA ILE A 369 -20.82 29.54 8.63
C ILE A 369 -20.66 30.42 7.38
N LEU A 370 -19.40 30.76 7.10
CA LEU A 370 -18.97 31.44 5.89
C LEU A 370 -18.19 30.48 5.00
N SER A 371 -18.33 30.64 3.68
CA SER A 371 -17.48 29.90 2.76
C SER A 371 -16.02 30.31 2.92
N HIS A 372 -15.09 29.39 2.66
CA HIS A 372 -13.64 29.66 2.73
C HIS A 372 -13.24 30.82 1.80
N ALA A 373 -13.80 30.86 0.58
CA ALA A 373 -13.53 31.92 -0.38
C ALA A 373 -13.95 33.28 0.11
N LEU A 374 -15.13 33.37 0.75
CA LEU A 374 -15.63 34.62 1.31
C LEU A 374 -14.80 35.06 2.52
N LYS A 375 -14.46 34.15 3.41
CA LYS A 375 -13.54 34.43 4.53
C LYS A 375 -12.23 35.01 4.04
N LYS A 376 -11.58 34.37 3.06
CA LYS A 376 -10.32 34.83 2.47
C LYS A 376 -10.46 36.21 1.84
N LYS A 377 -11.60 36.50 1.20
CA LYS A 377 -11.87 37.81 0.60
C LYS A 377 -12.04 38.91 1.69
N ILE A 378 -12.85 38.65 2.68
CA ILE A 378 -13.13 39.63 3.77
C ILE A 378 -11.91 39.83 4.67
N ASN A 379 -11.10 38.82 4.89
CA ASN A 379 -9.86 38.93 5.66
C ASN A 379 -8.82 39.90 5.05
N LYS A 380 -8.98 40.29 3.77
CA LYS A 380 -8.17 41.36 3.18
C LYS A 380 -8.53 42.74 3.70
N TYR A 381 -9.69 42.88 4.28
CA TYR A 381 -10.35 44.07 4.81
C TYR A 381 -10.70 45.10 3.72
N TYR A 382 -9.77 45.52 2.88
CA TYR A 382 -9.96 46.44 1.77
C TYR A 382 -10.23 45.67 0.49
N LEU A 383 -11.33 46.01 -0.20
CA LEU A 383 -11.82 45.29 -1.37
C LEU A 383 -12.09 46.27 -2.52
N LYS A 384 -11.44 46.04 -3.65
CA LYS A 384 -11.69 46.77 -4.90
C LYS A 384 -13.10 46.55 -5.46
N GLU A 385 -13.64 45.35 -5.20
CA GLU A 385 -14.95 44.95 -5.69
C GLU A 385 -15.88 44.59 -4.54
N ALA A 386 -17.14 44.98 -4.67
CA ALA A 386 -18.20 44.63 -3.74
C ALA A 386 -18.29 43.09 -3.56
N PRO A 387 -18.29 42.57 -2.34
CA PRO A 387 -18.46 41.15 -2.09
C PRO A 387 -19.92 40.73 -2.24
N LYS A 388 -20.13 39.47 -2.68
CA LYS A 388 -21.43 38.81 -2.53
C LYS A 388 -21.37 38.01 -1.24
N ILE A 389 -22.10 38.48 -0.21
CA ILE A 389 -22.08 37.84 1.09
C ILE A 389 -23.16 36.77 1.13
N LYS A 390 -22.71 35.50 1.35
CA LYS A 390 -23.57 34.38 1.67
C LYS A 390 -23.10 33.80 3.00
N LEU A 391 -23.98 33.81 3.98
CA LEU A 391 -23.73 33.22 5.28
C LEU A 391 -24.83 32.20 5.57
N ARG A 392 -24.42 31.08 6.13
CA ARG A 392 -25.34 30.08 6.69
C ARG A 392 -25.31 30.15 8.20
N GLU A 393 -26.48 30.26 8.78
CA GLU A 393 -26.71 30.01 10.18
C GLU A 393 -27.18 28.58 10.34
N GLN A 394 -26.59 27.85 11.22
CA GLN A 394 -27.03 26.49 11.54
C GLN A 394 -27.27 26.42 13.04
N CYS A 395 -28.43 25.97 13.42
CA CYS A 395 -28.79 25.75 14.80
C CYS A 395 -29.69 24.52 14.90
N VAL A 396 -29.62 23.91 16.02
CA VAL A 396 -30.43 22.76 16.34
C VAL A 396 -31.88 23.08 16.52
N LYS A 397 -32.14 24.23 17.06
CA LYS A 397 -33.49 24.77 17.25
C LYS A 397 -33.73 25.94 16.30
N GLN A 398 -34.97 26.21 16.04
CA GLN A 398 -35.36 27.42 15.32
C GLN A 398 -34.95 28.66 16.13
N THR A 399 -34.22 29.58 15.51
CA THR A 399 -33.73 30.81 16.10
C THR A 399 -34.55 31.99 15.59
N LYS A 400 -34.61 33.06 16.35
CA LYS A 400 -35.03 34.37 15.83
C LYS A 400 -33.81 35.05 15.23
N SER A 401 -33.87 35.35 13.92
CA SER A 401 -32.69 35.75 13.17
C SER A 401 -32.90 37.05 12.43
N ARG A 402 -31.89 37.92 12.41
CA ARG A 402 -31.86 39.13 11.61
C ARG A 402 -30.43 39.47 11.17
N ALA A 403 -30.30 40.32 10.18
CA ALA A 403 -29.02 40.92 9.83
C ALA A 403 -29.16 42.40 9.52
N VAL A 404 -28.13 43.18 9.87
CA VAL A 404 -28.07 44.62 9.69
C VAL A 404 -26.82 45.00 8.92
N ILE A 405 -26.98 45.83 7.88
CA ILE A 405 -25.85 46.43 7.17
C ILE A 405 -25.74 47.89 7.62
N LEU A 406 -24.60 48.23 8.20
CA LEU A 406 -24.17 49.60 8.43
C LEU A 406 -23.13 49.96 7.36
N LYS A 407 -23.20 51.17 6.83
CA LYS A 407 -22.20 51.78 5.97
C LYS A 407 -21.82 53.13 6.56
N ASP A 408 -20.52 53.32 6.81
CA ASP A 408 -19.98 54.51 7.43
C ASP A 408 -20.70 54.86 8.76
N ASN A 409 -21.04 53.81 9.56
CA ASN A 409 -21.82 53.81 10.80
C ASN A 409 -23.31 54.15 10.66
N GLU A 410 -23.84 54.35 9.47
CA GLU A 410 -25.28 54.56 9.24
C GLU A 410 -25.95 53.24 8.80
N GLU A 411 -27.14 52.97 9.34
CA GLU A 411 -27.94 51.83 8.92
C GLU A 411 -28.42 51.97 7.46
N ARG A 412 -28.13 51.00 6.64
CA ARG A 412 -28.51 51.00 5.23
C ARG A 412 -29.55 49.94 4.90
N LYS A 413 -29.52 48.82 5.59
CA LYS A 413 -30.44 47.73 5.30
C LYS A 413 -30.60 46.82 6.51
N VAL A 414 -31.83 46.46 6.81
CA VAL A 414 -32.17 45.42 7.77
C VAL A 414 -32.84 44.27 7.02
N ILE A 415 -32.37 43.05 7.29
CA ILE A 415 -32.99 41.82 6.83
C ILE A 415 -33.63 41.17 8.06
N GLY A 416 -34.95 41.14 8.08
CA GLY A 416 -35.72 40.44 9.08
C GLY A 416 -35.97 38.99 8.74
N GLU A 417 -36.55 38.25 9.64
CA GLU A 417 -36.78 36.82 9.55
C GLU A 417 -37.56 36.38 8.30
N SER A 418 -38.51 37.17 7.86
CA SER A 418 -39.32 36.94 6.64
C SER A 418 -38.50 36.94 5.34
N SER A 419 -37.31 37.53 5.34
CA SER A 419 -36.41 37.61 4.19
C SER A 419 -35.23 36.62 4.27
N ILE A 420 -35.17 35.82 5.32
CA ILE A 420 -34.14 34.81 5.54
C ILE A 420 -34.72 33.47 5.17
N THR A 421 -34.11 32.80 4.19
CA THR A 421 -34.57 31.48 3.79
C THR A 421 -34.20 30.46 4.89
N SER A 422 -35.22 29.76 5.40
CA SER A 422 -35.04 28.74 6.42
C SER A 422 -35.39 27.36 5.87
N SER A 423 -34.60 26.36 6.21
CA SER A 423 -34.85 24.97 5.90
C SER A 423 -34.38 24.08 7.04
N VAL A 424 -34.82 22.81 6.99
CA VAL A 424 -34.25 21.76 7.83
C VAL A 424 -33.37 20.88 6.94
N ILE A 425 -32.21 20.51 7.41
CA ILE A 425 -31.31 19.62 6.67
C ILE A 425 -31.94 18.23 6.63
N ALA A 426 -32.49 17.86 5.47
CA ALA A 426 -33.26 16.63 5.26
C ALA A 426 -32.38 15.47 4.74
N ASP A 427 -31.15 15.73 4.33
CA ASP A 427 -30.24 14.70 3.87
C ASP A 427 -29.82 13.80 5.03
N LYS A 428 -30.32 12.56 5.03
CA LYS A 428 -30.01 11.54 6.05
C LYS A 428 -28.52 11.16 6.09
N LYS A 429 -27.75 11.43 5.03
CA LYS A 429 -26.31 11.23 4.97
C LYS A 429 -25.55 12.42 5.55
N SER A 430 -26.22 13.55 5.76
CA SER A 430 -25.61 14.71 6.36
C SER A 430 -25.38 14.48 7.85
N GLU A 431 -24.20 14.81 8.32
CA GLU A 431 -23.82 14.82 9.73
C GLU A 431 -24.67 15.78 10.58
N ARG A 432 -25.44 16.66 9.92
CA ARG A 432 -26.33 17.64 10.54
C ARG A 432 -27.80 17.40 10.20
N TYR A 433 -28.16 16.17 9.88
CA TYR A 433 -29.56 15.80 9.63
C TYR A 433 -30.48 16.30 10.75
N GLY A 434 -31.56 16.96 10.38
CA GLY A 434 -32.54 17.49 11.32
C GLY A 434 -32.20 18.84 11.96
N TRP A 435 -31.05 19.48 11.62
CA TRP A 435 -30.75 20.82 12.09
C TRP A 435 -31.44 21.87 11.24
N TYR A 436 -31.76 23.03 11.84
CA TYR A 436 -32.26 24.18 11.12
C TYR A 436 -31.10 24.91 10.44
N GLU A 437 -31.29 25.26 9.20
CA GLU A 437 -30.32 26.02 8.41
C GLU A 437 -31.01 27.25 7.87
N LYS A 438 -30.43 28.43 8.09
CA LYS A 438 -30.90 29.70 7.58
C LYS A 438 -29.84 30.31 6.67
N TYR A 439 -30.31 30.93 5.58
CA TYR A 439 -29.44 31.50 4.57
C TYR A 439 -29.64 33.02 4.52
N TYR A 440 -28.58 33.75 4.79
CA TYR A 440 -28.48 35.18 4.58
C TYR A 440 -27.81 35.42 3.23
N ASN A 441 -28.57 35.93 2.27
CA ASN A 441 -28.09 36.20 0.93
C ASN A 441 -28.12 37.71 0.67
N PHE A 442 -26.93 38.31 0.63
CA PHE A 442 -26.78 39.71 0.24
C PHE A 442 -26.28 39.77 -1.21
N ALA A 443 -26.94 40.59 -2.02
CA ALA A 443 -26.54 40.81 -3.40
C ALA A 443 -25.28 41.70 -3.44
N LYS A 444 -24.52 41.62 -4.53
CA LYS A 444 -23.35 42.48 -4.75
C LYS A 444 -23.74 43.98 -4.69
N LYS A 445 -24.92 44.35 -5.23
CA LYS A 445 -25.45 45.71 -5.22
C LYS A 445 -25.65 46.30 -3.82
N ASP A 446 -25.80 45.46 -2.78
CA ASP A 446 -25.95 45.94 -1.40
C ASP A 446 -24.66 46.60 -0.89
N PHE A 447 -23.52 46.35 -1.56
CA PHE A 447 -22.18 46.83 -1.20
C PHE A 447 -21.48 47.54 -2.36
N GLU A 448 -22.23 48.02 -3.37
CA GLU A 448 -21.63 48.63 -4.57
C GLU A 448 -21.02 50.01 -4.31
N ARG A 449 -21.53 50.73 -3.36
CA ARG A 449 -20.98 52.05 -3.01
C ARG A 449 -19.72 51.89 -2.18
N GLU A 450 -18.77 52.78 -2.39
CA GLU A 450 -17.61 52.86 -1.52
C GLU A 450 -18.02 53.20 -0.11
N GLY A 451 -17.36 52.59 0.87
CA GLY A 451 -17.70 52.81 2.27
C GLY A 451 -17.07 51.73 3.19
N ASP A 452 -17.04 52.05 4.48
CA ASP A 452 -16.75 51.11 5.55
C ASP A 452 -18.04 50.37 5.93
N TYR A 453 -18.04 49.08 5.67
CA TYR A 453 -19.18 48.20 5.90
C TYR A 453 -19.02 47.37 7.16
N ARG A 454 -20.06 47.41 7.97
CA ARG A 454 -20.26 46.48 9.10
C ARG A 454 -21.54 45.71 8.86
N VAL A 455 -21.43 44.39 8.77
CA VAL A 455 -22.58 43.50 8.62
C VAL A 455 -22.71 42.68 9.88
N THR A 456 -23.77 42.91 10.64
CA THR A 456 -24.05 42.18 11.89
C THR A 456 -25.16 41.17 11.65
N PHE A 457 -24.89 39.92 11.94
CA PHE A 457 -25.85 38.82 11.93
C PHE A 457 -26.22 38.50 13.38
N GLN A 458 -27.49 38.38 13.66
CA GLN A 458 -28.01 38.02 14.97
C GLN A 458 -28.91 36.79 14.85
N ALA A 459 -28.69 35.81 15.74
CA ALA A 459 -29.52 34.64 15.89
C ALA A 459 -29.74 34.38 17.38
N ASP A 460 -30.94 34.63 17.88
CA ASP A 460 -31.25 34.71 19.31
C ASP A 460 -30.25 35.67 20.03
N THR A 461 -29.41 35.12 20.91
CA THR A 461 -28.41 35.87 21.67
C THR A 461 -27.02 35.87 21.03
N LYS A 462 -26.87 35.19 19.89
CA LYS A 462 -25.58 35.09 19.20
C LYS A 462 -25.46 36.14 18.11
N GLU A 463 -24.28 36.73 18.06
CA GLU A 463 -23.96 37.70 17.02
C GLU A 463 -22.70 37.31 16.27
N LYS A 464 -22.67 37.66 15.00
CA LYS A 464 -21.50 37.56 14.13
C LYS A 464 -21.37 38.86 13.34
N GLU A 465 -20.21 39.46 13.41
CA GLU A 465 -19.91 40.66 12.67
C GLU A 465 -18.90 40.38 11.56
N LEU A 466 -19.14 41.02 10.41
CA LEU A 466 -18.19 41.12 9.31
C LEU A 466 -17.89 42.59 9.07
N ARG A 467 -16.61 42.92 8.95
CA ARG A 467 -16.17 44.28 8.60
C ARG A 467 -15.29 44.25 7.37
N PHE A 468 -15.50 45.17 6.46
CA PHE A 468 -14.68 45.35 5.27
C PHE A 468 -14.94 46.72 4.65
N VAL A 469 -13.95 47.25 3.97
CA VAL A 469 -14.08 48.50 3.19
C VAL A 469 -14.21 48.14 1.72
N VAL A 470 -15.14 48.75 1.03
CA VAL A 470 -15.21 48.76 -0.43
C VAL A 470 -14.60 50.07 -0.92
N ASP A 471 -13.50 49.95 -1.65
CA ASP A 471 -12.73 51.06 -2.16
C ASP A 471 -12.41 50.81 -3.62
N LYS A 472 -12.88 51.66 -4.50
CA LYS A 472 -12.72 51.60 -5.95
C LYS A 472 -11.88 52.73 -6.50
N THR A 473 -11.59 53.70 -5.65
CA THR A 473 -10.88 54.91 -6.01
C THR A 473 -9.38 54.73 -5.83
N PRO A 474 -8.59 54.89 -6.87
CA PRO A 474 -7.13 54.80 -6.74
C PRO A 474 -6.60 55.99 -5.91
N PRO A 475 -5.39 55.83 -5.34
CA PRO A 475 -4.72 56.92 -4.65
C PRO A 475 -4.55 58.17 -5.55
N VAL A 476 -4.64 59.34 -4.97
CA VAL A 476 -4.30 60.60 -5.64
C VAL A 476 -2.87 60.97 -5.31
N VAL A 477 -2.09 61.16 -6.33
CA VAL A 477 -0.67 61.54 -6.18
C VAL A 477 -0.48 62.93 -6.79
N HIS A 478 0.25 63.77 -6.09
CA HIS A 478 0.63 65.07 -6.58
C HIS A 478 2.18 65.24 -6.43
N ILE A 479 2.84 65.52 -7.56
CA ILE A 479 4.24 65.89 -7.57
C ILE A 479 4.32 67.40 -7.58
N GLY A 480 4.82 67.97 -6.49
CA GLY A 480 5.05 69.40 -6.36
C GLY A 480 6.53 69.74 -6.60
N ASN A 481 6.74 70.98 -6.97
CA ASN A 481 8.06 71.55 -7.20
C ASN A 481 8.82 70.91 -8.38
N LEU A 482 8.11 70.39 -9.39
CA LEU A 482 8.62 69.86 -10.65
C LEU A 482 7.85 70.39 -11.87
N ASP A 483 7.54 71.69 -11.86
CA ASP A 483 6.69 72.38 -12.87
C ASP A 483 7.55 73.14 -13.90
N LYS A 484 8.85 73.31 -13.68
CA LYS A 484 9.79 73.93 -14.65
C LYS A 484 10.48 72.85 -15.48
N GLN A 485 10.84 73.21 -16.70
CA GLN A 485 11.59 72.31 -17.58
C GLN A 485 13.11 72.27 -17.22
N ILE A 486 13.63 73.33 -16.63
CA ILE A 486 15.07 73.42 -16.27
C ILE A 486 15.19 74.01 -14.87
N TYR A 487 16.03 73.40 -14.07
CA TYR A 487 16.46 73.83 -12.72
C TYR A 487 17.97 73.96 -12.71
N GLU A 488 18.43 75.19 -12.46
CA GLU A 488 19.89 75.51 -12.45
C GLU A 488 20.44 75.41 -11.03
N GLU A 489 20.60 74.15 -10.60
CA GLU A 489 21.10 73.83 -9.28
C GLU A 489 21.72 72.44 -9.25
N LYS A 490 22.60 72.18 -8.26
CA LYS A 490 23.27 70.88 -8.11
C LYS A 490 22.29 69.78 -7.68
N GLU A 491 21.31 70.14 -6.90
CA GLU A 491 20.31 69.24 -6.37
C GLU A 491 18.99 69.98 -6.31
N HIS A 492 17.93 69.37 -6.86
CA HIS A 492 16.59 69.92 -6.85
C HIS A 492 15.67 69.06 -6.01
N GLU A 493 15.12 69.65 -4.92
CA GLU A 493 14.19 68.97 -4.05
C GLU A 493 12.77 69.12 -4.60
N PHE A 494 12.07 68.01 -4.73
CA PHE A 494 10.67 67.95 -5.09
C PHE A 494 9.86 67.17 -4.05
N THR A 495 8.57 67.44 -4.01
CA THR A 495 7.65 66.79 -3.06
C THR A 495 6.71 65.83 -3.76
N ILE A 496 6.36 64.76 -3.08
CA ILE A 496 5.32 63.83 -3.50
C ILE A 496 4.31 63.77 -2.38
N ARG A 497 3.10 64.19 -2.67
CA ARG A 497 1.96 64.06 -1.77
C ARG A 497 1.08 62.91 -2.24
N VAL A 498 0.75 62.00 -1.34
CA VAL A 498 -0.09 60.85 -1.65
C VAL A 498 -1.28 60.88 -0.71
N MET A 499 -2.47 60.92 -1.27
CA MET A 499 -3.71 60.86 -0.52
C MET A 499 -4.55 59.70 -1.01
N ASP A 500 -5.23 59.04 -0.08
CA ASP A 500 -6.15 57.96 -0.37
C ASP A 500 -7.40 58.07 0.49
N ASN A 501 -8.54 57.71 -0.05
CA ASN A 501 -9.83 57.87 0.65
C ASN A 501 -9.95 56.87 1.81
N TYR A 502 -9.25 55.71 1.76
CA TYR A 502 -9.28 54.72 2.83
C TYR A 502 -7.89 54.30 3.26
N ALA A 503 -7.10 53.67 2.40
CA ALA A 503 -5.81 53.16 2.84
C ALA A 503 -4.79 53.01 1.73
N PHE A 504 -3.90 53.95 1.62
CA PHE A 504 -2.70 53.87 0.78
C PHE A 504 -1.83 52.69 1.18
N LYS A 505 -1.31 51.99 0.20
CA LYS A 505 -0.41 50.84 0.39
C LYS A 505 1.04 51.19 0.10
N GLU A 506 1.33 51.60 -1.11
CA GLU A 506 2.69 51.89 -1.57
C GLU A 506 2.71 52.70 -2.85
N LEU A 507 3.78 53.45 -3.07
CA LEU A 507 4.10 54.13 -4.31
C LEU A 507 5.48 53.69 -4.77
N GLU A 508 5.57 53.22 -5.99
CA GLU A 508 6.80 52.99 -6.69
C GLU A 508 7.17 54.25 -7.44
N LEU A 509 8.22 54.94 -6.99
CA LEU A 509 8.76 56.11 -7.64
C LEU A 509 9.92 55.66 -8.54
N TYR A 510 9.88 56.08 -9.78
CA TYR A 510 10.92 55.89 -10.76
C TYR A 510 11.49 57.22 -11.14
N MET A 511 12.81 57.41 -10.90
CA MET A 511 13.61 58.54 -11.38
C MET A 511 14.55 58.00 -12.44
N GLU A 512 14.32 58.40 -13.68
CA GLU A 512 14.97 57.86 -14.85
C GLU A 512 15.75 58.99 -15.55
N THR A 513 16.95 58.74 -16.05
CA THR A 513 17.70 59.62 -16.94
C THR A 513 17.65 59.09 -18.35
N ASP A 514 17.61 60.01 -19.33
CA ASP A 514 17.64 59.60 -20.74
C ASP A 514 18.87 58.76 -21.08
N ARG A 515 18.79 58.04 -22.18
CA ARG A 515 19.86 57.13 -22.59
C ARG A 515 21.19 57.90 -22.80
N ASN A 516 22.25 57.32 -22.26
CA ASN A 516 23.62 57.82 -22.54
C ASN A 516 24.03 57.40 -23.97
N ILE A 517 25.22 57.86 -24.39
CA ILE A 517 25.81 57.52 -25.70
C ILE A 517 25.95 56.00 -25.94
N LEU A 518 25.99 55.20 -24.88
CA LEU A 518 26.02 53.73 -24.95
C LEU A 518 24.61 53.11 -24.94
N GLY A 519 23.54 53.90 -25.02
CA GLY A 519 22.17 53.43 -25.02
C GLY A 519 21.59 53.01 -23.65
N GLN A 520 22.36 53.21 -22.56
CA GLN A 520 21.94 52.83 -21.22
C GLN A 520 21.10 53.94 -20.58
N LYS A 521 19.92 53.54 -20.05
CA LYS A 521 19.01 54.38 -19.28
C LYS A 521 19.30 54.22 -17.79
N GLY A 522 19.57 55.32 -17.10
CA GLY A 522 19.69 55.29 -15.64
C GLY A 522 18.25 55.18 -15.04
N THR A 523 18.00 54.22 -14.16
CA THR A 523 16.73 54.12 -13.45
C THR A 523 16.99 53.88 -11.97
N LYS A 524 16.46 54.76 -11.13
CA LYS A 524 16.43 54.61 -9.68
C LYS A 524 14.96 54.36 -9.26
N LYS A 525 14.67 53.19 -8.71
CA LYS A 525 13.37 52.86 -8.16
C LYS A 525 13.40 53.01 -6.65
N ILE A 526 12.42 53.72 -6.10
CA ILE A 526 12.18 53.89 -4.66
C ILE A 526 10.77 53.47 -4.34
N ILE A 527 10.60 52.68 -3.27
CA ILE A 527 9.28 52.30 -2.77
C ILE A 527 8.96 53.19 -1.56
N ILE A 528 7.88 53.93 -1.64
CA ILE A 528 7.36 54.83 -0.59
C ILE A 528 6.16 54.15 0.03
N LYS A 529 6.15 53.96 1.34
CA LYS A 529 5.07 53.35 2.13
C LYS A 529 4.43 54.42 3.03
N PRO A 530 3.22 54.17 3.61
CA PRO A 530 2.56 55.10 4.51
C PRO A 530 3.47 55.65 5.64
N LYS A 531 4.36 54.84 6.17
CA LYS A 531 5.31 55.23 7.24
C LYS A 531 6.39 56.18 6.81
N ASP A 532 6.60 56.32 5.50
CA ASP A 532 7.63 57.18 4.92
C ASP A 532 7.08 58.59 4.59
N LEU A 533 5.79 58.78 4.77
CA LEU A 533 5.09 60.06 4.60
C LEU A 533 5.02 60.80 5.93
N ASP A 534 5.09 62.15 5.87
CA ASP A 534 4.89 63.02 7.01
C ASP A 534 3.40 63.19 7.37
N GLU A 535 3.10 64.02 8.34
CA GLU A 535 1.71 64.30 8.81
C GLU A 535 0.82 64.96 7.74
N ASN A 536 1.42 65.54 6.70
CA ASN A 536 0.75 66.14 5.55
C ASN A 536 0.62 65.16 4.37
N TYR A 537 0.95 63.87 4.59
CA TYR A 537 0.98 62.82 3.57
C TYR A 537 2.02 63.06 2.47
N MET A 538 3.15 63.75 2.79
CA MET A 538 4.17 64.15 1.87
C MET A 538 5.51 63.43 2.17
N VAL A 539 6.30 63.30 1.10
CA VAL A 539 7.70 62.90 1.19
C VAL A 539 8.51 63.73 0.24
N ARG A 540 9.73 64.10 0.64
CA ARG A 540 10.70 64.85 -0.16
C ARG A 540 11.68 63.93 -0.83
N LYS A 541 12.01 64.22 -2.08
CA LYS A 541 13.01 63.52 -2.86
C LYS A 541 13.84 64.51 -3.64
N THR A 542 15.07 64.13 -3.99
CA THR A 542 16.00 65.01 -4.65
C THR A 542 16.44 64.42 -5.99
N LEU A 543 16.42 65.25 -7.03
CA LEU A 543 17.09 64.99 -8.29
C LEU A 543 18.49 65.64 -8.23
N THR A 544 19.51 64.87 -8.53
CA THR A 544 20.87 65.38 -8.63
C THR A 544 21.13 65.86 -10.06
N ALA A 545 21.92 66.93 -10.23
CA ALA A 545 22.25 67.48 -11.54
C ALA A 545 22.81 66.40 -12.50
N ASP A 546 22.24 66.39 -13.70
CA ASP A 546 22.69 65.54 -14.81
C ASP A 546 22.72 66.36 -16.10
N LYS A 547 23.48 65.95 -17.09
CA LYS A 547 23.47 66.57 -18.42
C LYS A 547 22.32 66.12 -19.32
N ARG A 548 21.52 65.21 -18.84
CA ARG A 548 20.41 64.56 -19.57
C ARG A 548 19.10 64.90 -18.90
N TYR A 549 18.02 64.87 -19.68
CA TYR A 549 16.70 64.97 -19.12
C TYR A 549 16.39 63.84 -18.16
N GLN A 550 15.69 64.16 -17.11
CA GLN A 550 15.30 63.31 -16.04
C GLN A 550 13.79 63.18 -16.05
N THR A 551 13.30 61.95 -15.97
CA THR A 551 11.88 61.61 -15.93
C THR A 551 11.54 61.13 -14.54
N VAL A 552 10.53 61.72 -13.93
CA VAL A 552 9.96 61.28 -12.67
C VAL A 552 8.57 60.74 -12.94
N ARG A 553 8.37 59.47 -12.70
CA ARG A 553 7.10 58.80 -12.83
C ARG A 553 6.83 57.91 -11.62
N TYR A 554 5.55 57.61 -11.40
CA TYR A 554 5.12 56.79 -10.27
C TYR A 554 4.06 55.76 -10.65
N ILE A 555 3.98 54.70 -9.83
CA ILE A 555 2.84 53.78 -9.78
C ILE A 555 2.43 53.71 -8.31
N ALA A 556 1.25 54.19 -7.99
CA ALA A 556 0.75 54.14 -6.64
C ALA A 556 -0.40 53.13 -6.53
N ARG A 557 -0.43 52.44 -5.39
CA ARG A 557 -1.41 51.40 -5.08
C ARG A 557 -2.00 51.59 -3.70
N ASP A 558 -3.28 51.37 -3.56
CA ASP A 558 -3.94 51.25 -2.27
C ASP A 558 -3.98 49.81 -1.75
N LYS A 559 -4.55 49.62 -0.57
CA LYS A 559 -4.72 48.27 0.02
C LYS A 559 -5.85 47.47 -0.63
N ALA A 560 -6.79 48.10 -1.30
CA ALA A 560 -7.85 47.43 -2.08
C ALA A 560 -7.31 46.87 -3.41
N GLY A 561 -6.20 47.41 -3.88
CA GLY A 561 -5.55 47.05 -5.13
C GLY A 561 -5.94 47.94 -6.30
N ASN A 562 -6.48 49.14 -6.06
CA ASN A 562 -6.58 50.14 -7.10
C ASN A 562 -5.21 50.73 -7.38
N VAL A 563 -4.99 51.11 -8.62
CA VAL A 563 -3.66 51.49 -9.12
C VAL A 563 -3.81 52.77 -9.95
N ILE A 564 -2.93 53.71 -9.74
CA ILE A 564 -2.72 54.83 -10.64
C ILE A 564 -1.27 54.76 -11.15
N ASP A 565 -1.12 54.98 -12.45
CA ASP A 565 0.20 55.08 -13.11
C ASP A 565 0.29 56.50 -13.73
N SER A 566 1.36 57.20 -13.43
CA SER A 566 1.60 58.55 -13.95
C SER A 566 1.72 58.62 -15.46
N ASN A 567 2.01 57.51 -16.13
CA ASN A 567 2.01 57.45 -17.59
C ASN A 567 0.59 57.44 -18.16
N ASP A 568 -0.36 56.82 -17.47
CA ASP A 568 -1.72 56.69 -17.93
C ASP A 568 -2.56 57.94 -17.68
N ASN A 569 -2.24 58.70 -16.63
CA ASN A 569 -2.94 59.93 -16.26
C ASN A 569 -2.23 61.23 -16.75
N GLY A 570 -1.10 61.12 -17.42
CA GLY A 570 -0.36 62.25 -17.96
C GLY A 570 0.43 63.09 -16.92
N ASP A 571 0.66 62.51 -15.72
CA ASP A 571 1.37 63.23 -14.62
C ASP A 571 2.85 62.89 -14.51
N THR A 572 3.38 62.24 -15.53
CA THR A 572 4.83 62.03 -15.64
C THR A 572 5.56 63.33 -15.84
N LYS A 573 6.52 63.66 -14.98
CA LYS A 573 7.28 64.89 -15.05
C LYS A 573 8.60 64.65 -15.76
N VAL A 574 8.96 65.58 -16.66
CA VAL A 574 10.23 65.57 -17.38
C VAL A 574 10.89 66.92 -17.18
N CYS A 575 12.07 66.91 -16.64
CA CYS A 575 12.88 68.12 -16.39
C CYS A 575 14.37 67.88 -16.56
N LEU A 576 15.11 68.93 -16.60
CA LEU A 576 16.56 68.93 -16.56
C LEU A 576 17.03 69.65 -15.30
N VAL A 577 17.61 68.94 -14.37
CA VAL A 577 18.34 69.51 -13.23
C VAL A 577 19.81 69.49 -13.62
N THR A 578 20.45 70.67 -13.69
CA THR A 578 21.81 70.78 -14.22
C THR A 578 22.55 71.96 -13.65
N ASP A 579 23.88 72.02 -13.83
CA ASP A 579 24.70 73.14 -13.40
C ASP A 579 24.64 74.34 -14.35
N SER A 580 24.97 75.53 -13.86
CA SER A 580 24.96 76.83 -14.59
C SER A 580 25.78 76.82 -15.89
N LYS A 581 26.81 75.96 -16.01
CA LYS A 581 27.58 75.82 -17.23
C LYS A 581 26.81 75.14 -18.34
N THR A 582 26.17 74.06 -18.02
CA THR A 582 25.31 73.32 -18.95
C THR A 582 24.12 74.12 -19.40
N VAL A 583 23.54 75.00 -18.51
CA VAL A 583 22.44 75.90 -18.89
C VAL A 583 22.86 76.89 -19.91
N LYS A 584 24.06 77.51 -19.74
CA LYS A 584 24.66 78.46 -20.74
C LYS A 584 24.90 77.78 -22.06
N GLU A 585 25.50 76.56 -22.06
CA GLU A 585 25.67 75.77 -23.28
C GLU A 585 24.34 75.46 -23.96
N TYR A 586 23.31 75.16 -23.21
CA TYR A 586 21.95 74.92 -23.72
C TYR A 586 21.33 76.21 -24.30
N GLN A 587 21.48 77.33 -23.66
CA GLN A 587 20.96 78.60 -24.16
C GLN A 587 21.67 79.07 -25.45
N GLU A 588 22.96 78.90 -25.55
CA GLU A 588 23.73 79.19 -26.74
C GLU A 588 23.35 78.30 -27.93
N HIS A 589 23.04 77.06 -27.69
CA HIS A 589 22.65 76.09 -28.73
C HIS A 589 21.15 75.81 -28.69
N LYS A 590 20.32 76.66 -28.14
CA LYS A 590 18.88 76.47 -27.91
C LYS A 590 18.11 76.00 -29.14
N LYS A 591 18.48 76.44 -30.35
CA LYS A 591 17.89 75.99 -31.61
C LYS A 591 18.22 74.52 -31.93
N GLU A 592 19.46 74.09 -31.66
CA GLU A 592 19.87 72.72 -31.91
C GLU A 592 19.27 71.78 -30.85
N TYR A 593 19.31 72.19 -29.59
CA TYR A 593 18.71 71.41 -28.52
C TYR A 593 17.18 71.36 -28.56
N MET A 594 16.52 72.48 -29.02
CA MET A 594 15.09 72.44 -29.26
C MET A 594 14.71 71.55 -30.44
N LEU A 595 15.56 71.48 -31.48
CA LEU A 595 15.33 70.56 -32.58
C LEU A 595 15.49 69.08 -32.17
N ILE A 596 16.48 68.81 -31.31
CA ILE A 596 16.72 67.47 -30.74
C ILE A 596 15.59 67.11 -29.78
N GLY A 597 15.14 68.05 -28.93
CA GLY A 597 14.02 67.85 -27.99
C GLY A 597 12.66 67.68 -28.73
N ILE A 598 12.43 68.44 -29.78
CA ILE A 598 11.25 68.30 -30.64
C ILE A 598 11.29 66.99 -31.43
N ILE A 599 12.47 66.56 -31.91
CA ILE A 599 12.61 65.25 -32.55
C ILE A 599 12.44 64.13 -31.56
N SER A 600 12.90 64.26 -30.32
CA SER A 600 12.68 63.26 -29.28
C SER A 600 11.23 63.20 -28.80
N THR A 601 10.55 64.36 -28.63
CA THR A 601 9.13 64.40 -28.29
C THR A 601 8.25 64.03 -29.46
N LEU A 602 8.55 64.42 -30.68
CA LEU A 602 7.85 63.95 -31.88
C LEU A 602 8.16 62.47 -32.18
N GLY A 603 9.33 61.98 -31.87
CA GLY A 603 9.67 60.57 -31.94
C GLY A 603 8.86 59.73 -30.94
N ILE A 604 8.65 60.22 -29.74
CA ILE A 604 7.80 59.59 -28.75
C ILE A 604 6.32 59.68 -29.19
N PHE A 605 5.86 60.81 -29.75
CA PHE A 605 4.49 60.91 -30.28
C PHE A 605 4.24 60.04 -31.50
N ILE A 606 5.23 59.86 -32.38
CA ILE A 606 5.11 58.99 -33.56
C ILE A 606 5.16 57.51 -33.13
N VAL A 607 5.94 57.17 -32.12
CA VAL A 607 5.96 55.80 -31.59
C VAL A 607 4.69 55.48 -30.79
N ILE A 608 4.14 56.48 -30.05
CA ILE A 608 2.84 56.31 -29.34
C ILE A 608 1.68 56.29 -30.34
N SER A 609 1.70 57.11 -31.40
CA SER A 609 0.72 57.04 -32.48
C SER A 609 0.88 55.78 -33.37
N GLY A 610 2.11 55.36 -33.60
CA GLY A 610 2.41 54.14 -34.36
C GLY A 610 2.02 52.86 -33.60
N SER A 611 2.30 52.81 -32.31
CA SER A 611 1.90 51.67 -31.44
C SER A 611 0.40 51.66 -31.17
N GLY A 612 -0.25 52.85 -31.06
CA GLY A 612 -1.70 52.98 -30.95
C GLY A 612 -2.41 52.47 -32.21
N LEU A 613 -1.91 52.81 -33.40
CA LEU A 613 -2.45 52.32 -34.68
C LEU A 613 -2.21 50.81 -34.85
N PHE A 614 -1.10 50.28 -34.34
CA PHE A 614 -0.82 48.86 -34.41
C PHE A 614 -1.70 48.05 -33.42
N ILE A 615 -2.06 48.60 -32.29
CA ILE A 615 -2.97 47.97 -31.33
C ILE A 615 -4.41 48.02 -31.88
N PHE A 616 -4.82 49.10 -32.57
CA PHE A 616 -6.15 49.23 -33.13
C PHE A 616 -6.35 48.32 -34.37
N THR A 617 -5.31 48.12 -35.19
CA THR A 617 -5.38 47.18 -36.32
C THR A 617 -5.33 45.72 -35.88
N ARG A 618 -4.66 45.39 -34.76
CA ARG A 618 -4.68 44.04 -34.22
C ARG A 618 -5.99 43.67 -33.53
N ARG A 619 -6.69 44.66 -32.92
CA ARG A 619 -8.00 44.45 -32.27
C ARG A 619 -9.14 44.26 -33.33
N LYS A 620 -8.99 44.85 -34.51
CA LYS A 620 -9.96 44.60 -35.63
C LYS A 620 -9.77 43.26 -36.34
N ARG A 621 -8.61 42.59 -36.17
CA ARG A 621 -8.38 41.25 -36.73
C ARG A 621 -8.82 40.09 -35.84
N ASN A 622 -9.09 40.37 -34.55
CA ASN A 622 -9.57 39.35 -33.62
C ASN A 622 -11.08 39.41 -33.35
N LEU A 623 -11.83 40.21 -34.17
CA LEU A 623 -13.30 40.31 -34.15
C LEU A 623 -13.86 39.97 -35.54
N LYS A 624 -13.35 38.91 -36.12
CA LYS A 624 -14.03 38.17 -37.18
C LYS A 624 -13.90 36.68 -36.96
#